data_ffc0b4074917ea8c8f5090f1be6e323b
#
_entry.id   ffc0b4074917ea8c8f5090f1be6e323b
#
_cell.length_a   1.000
_cell.length_b   1.000
_cell.length_c   1.000
_cell.angle_alpha   90.00
_cell.angle_beta   90.00
_cell.angle_gamma   90.00
#
_symmetry.space_group_name_H-M   'P 1'
#
loop_
_entity.id
_entity.type
_entity.pdbx_description
1 polymer ?
#
loop_
_entity_poly.entity_id
_entity_poly.type
_entity_poly.pdbx_seq_one_letter_code
_entity_poly.pdbx_strand_id
1 'polypeptide(L)'
;MVSTEKTDDTQPPSPNLVPELENEYVLPEKRVNGGLDAWLNVLAGFCVFVNSWGLLTTYGAFQEYYQTVLLSNETPSTISWVGSIQGTLIPLVGLATGPLVDVGYLRPLILAGSFLTVFGMMMTSLATSYYQVLLAQGFCVGMGGGISYIPALVVISASFTTKRPIAIGCASIGSSVGAVIFPIMFRQLQPKIGFPWAVRSIGFISLFLAIISCVILCRKPGQRTHARSLIDWSAFREPSFMMFSLSLTCVMLAYYVPIFYIASYARTVVHTSTDISFYMVAIVNGTSVIGRVVPYLLVAYIKPIGILIFAVAASAIAMFTWIAATGTAGFMVWACYWGALSGVLVTAPTSIVAHPIFCPDSSFLGTRLGMMWGISSFGSLAGTPIAGALVNLETAEFLRAQVFAGCMMVGAVLLQVWPTFRVARYDLEHPRKK
;
A
#
# COMPACT_ATOMS: atom_id res chain seq x y z
N MET A 1 -27.89 -41.95 -85.41
CA MET A 1 -28.44 -41.02 -84.43
C MET A 1 -27.85 -41.39 -83.09
N VAL A 2 -26.80 -40.72 -82.71
CA VAL A 2 -26.08 -40.98 -81.50
C VAL A 2 -26.03 -39.62 -80.71
N SER A 3 -26.71 -39.53 -79.59
CA SER A 3 -26.67 -38.39 -78.71
C SER A 3 -25.44 -38.53 -77.82
N THR A 4 -24.57 -37.56 -77.88
CA THR A 4 -23.40 -37.41 -77.00
C THR A 4 -23.83 -36.62 -75.76
N GLU A 5 -23.85 -37.25 -74.59
CA GLU A 5 -23.99 -36.67 -73.28
C GLU A 5 -22.61 -36.17 -72.81
N LYS A 6 -22.49 -34.85 -72.60
CA LYS A 6 -21.34 -34.21 -71.97
C LYS A 6 -21.56 -34.19 -70.48
N THR A 7 -20.78 -34.96 -69.74
CA THR A 7 -20.60 -34.81 -68.29
C THR A 7 -19.57 -33.70 -68.02
N ASP A 8 -20.05 -32.65 -67.41
CA ASP A 8 -19.22 -31.52 -66.92
C ASP A 8 -18.96 -31.76 -65.42
N ASP A 9 -17.77 -32.32 -65.13
CA ASP A 9 -17.28 -32.58 -63.76
C ASP A 9 -16.23 -31.48 -63.41
N THR A 10 -16.73 -30.35 -62.91
CA THR A 10 -15.89 -29.35 -62.25
C THR A 10 -16.36 -29.17 -60.80
N GLN A 11 -16.02 -30.14 -59.93
CA GLN A 11 -16.02 -29.87 -58.48
C GLN A 11 -14.80 -29.03 -58.11
N PRO A 12 -15.00 -27.91 -57.35
CA PRO A 12 -13.89 -27.16 -56.82
C PRO A 12 -13.20 -27.99 -55.73
N PRO A 13 -11.86 -27.84 -55.53
CA PRO A 13 -11.13 -28.58 -54.53
C PRO A 13 -11.60 -28.20 -53.13
N SER A 14 -11.81 -29.21 -52.29
CA SER A 14 -12.14 -29.09 -50.90
C SER A 14 -11.15 -28.18 -50.16
N PRO A 15 -11.60 -27.24 -49.29
CA PRO A 15 -10.70 -26.43 -48.51
C PRO A 15 -9.87 -27.34 -47.58
N ASN A 16 -8.57 -27.21 -47.69
CA ASN A 16 -7.59 -27.88 -46.85
C ASN A 16 -7.99 -27.71 -45.37
N LEU A 17 -8.08 -28.83 -44.68
CA LEU A 17 -8.10 -28.98 -43.26
C LEU A 17 -6.84 -28.32 -42.69
N VAL A 18 -6.94 -27.03 -42.35
CA VAL A 18 -6.08 -26.41 -41.36
C VAL A 18 -6.48 -27.04 -40.03
N PRO A 19 -5.58 -27.66 -39.24
CA PRO A 19 -5.95 -28.09 -37.91
C PRO A 19 -6.38 -26.85 -37.16
N GLU A 20 -7.67 -26.71 -36.89
CA GLU A 20 -8.16 -25.84 -35.81
C GLU A 20 -7.42 -26.28 -34.56
N LEU A 21 -6.38 -25.51 -34.21
CA LEU A 21 -5.94 -25.44 -32.84
C LEU A 21 -7.18 -25.02 -32.07
N GLU A 22 -7.93 -26.00 -31.53
CA GLU A 22 -8.90 -25.78 -30.50
C GLU A 22 -8.19 -24.99 -29.40
N ASN A 23 -8.33 -23.68 -29.48
CA ASN A 23 -8.20 -22.83 -28.31
C ASN A 23 -9.28 -23.33 -27.36
N GLU A 24 -8.90 -24.33 -26.57
CA GLU A 24 -9.64 -24.74 -25.41
C GLU A 24 -9.75 -23.48 -24.52
N TYR A 25 -10.80 -22.70 -24.80
CA TYR A 25 -11.26 -21.64 -23.90
C TYR A 25 -11.64 -22.36 -22.63
N VAL A 26 -10.65 -22.54 -21.74
CA VAL A 26 -10.91 -22.93 -20.37
C VAL A 26 -11.83 -21.85 -19.80
N LEU A 27 -13.13 -22.16 -19.83
CA LEU A 27 -14.14 -21.35 -19.16
C LEU A 27 -13.59 -21.01 -17.77
N PRO A 28 -13.58 -19.74 -17.37
CA PRO A 28 -13.04 -19.37 -16.07
C PRO A 28 -13.76 -20.19 -15.01
N GLU A 29 -12.98 -21.02 -14.31
CA GLU A 29 -13.43 -21.85 -13.20
C GLU A 29 -14.40 -21.05 -12.35
N LYS A 30 -15.60 -21.56 -12.15
CA LYS A 30 -16.74 -20.90 -11.47
C LYS A 30 -16.22 -20.10 -10.28
N ARG A 31 -16.13 -18.77 -10.42
CA ARG A 31 -15.57 -17.88 -9.40
C ARG A 31 -16.41 -18.03 -8.14
N VAL A 32 -15.89 -18.78 -7.18
CA VAL A 32 -16.57 -19.10 -5.94
C VAL A 32 -16.45 -17.88 -5.03
N ASN A 33 -17.58 -17.27 -4.67
CA ASN A 33 -17.67 -16.12 -3.77
C ASN A 33 -17.43 -16.52 -2.30
N GLY A 34 -16.36 -17.25 -2.01
CA GLY A 34 -16.07 -17.75 -0.68
C GLY A 34 -15.64 -19.22 -0.70
N GLY A 35 -15.64 -19.84 0.46
CA GLY A 35 -15.10 -21.18 0.71
C GLY A 35 -13.79 -21.11 1.48
N LEU A 36 -13.36 -22.22 2.04
CA LEU A 36 -12.19 -22.30 2.91
C LEU A 36 -10.93 -21.78 2.19
N ASP A 37 -10.70 -22.21 0.94
CA ASP A 37 -9.53 -21.81 0.16
C ASP A 37 -9.46 -20.31 -0.12
N ALA A 38 -10.61 -19.66 -0.37
CA ALA A 38 -10.67 -18.23 -0.60
C ALA A 38 -10.32 -17.46 0.69
N TRP A 39 -10.83 -17.89 1.84
CA TRP A 39 -10.50 -17.28 3.13
C TRP A 39 -9.08 -17.59 3.60
N LEU A 40 -8.52 -18.74 3.25
CA LEU A 40 -7.09 -19.01 3.47
C LEU A 40 -6.20 -18.04 2.66
N ASN A 41 -6.61 -17.67 1.42
CA ASN A 41 -5.88 -16.64 0.67
C ASN A 41 -5.96 -15.27 1.35
N VAL A 42 -7.07 -14.93 2.01
CA VAL A 42 -7.20 -13.71 2.83
C VAL A 42 -6.25 -13.76 4.03
N LEU A 43 -6.16 -14.91 4.72
CA LEU A 43 -5.21 -15.11 5.82
C LEU A 43 -3.76 -14.95 5.34
N ALA A 44 -3.40 -15.55 4.20
CA ALA A 44 -2.07 -15.38 3.61
C ALA A 44 -1.78 -13.91 3.26
N GLY A 45 -2.75 -13.21 2.65
CA GLY A 45 -2.65 -11.79 2.41
C GLY A 45 -2.50 -10.97 3.69
N PHE A 46 -3.25 -11.29 4.74
CA PHE A 46 -3.09 -10.66 6.05
C PHE A 46 -1.64 -10.79 6.55
N CYS A 47 -1.04 -11.99 6.47
CA CYS A 47 0.36 -12.21 6.85
C CYS A 47 1.33 -11.37 5.99
N VAL A 48 1.08 -11.26 4.68
CA VAL A 48 1.88 -10.41 3.78
C VAL A 48 1.72 -8.92 4.15
N PHE A 49 0.52 -8.46 4.48
CA PHE A 49 0.30 -7.08 4.92
C PHE A 49 1.00 -6.76 6.25
N VAL A 50 1.03 -7.71 7.21
CA VAL A 50 1.83 -7.56 8.44
C VAL A 50 3.30 -7.37 8.10
N ASN A 51 3.84 -8.19 7.20
CA ASN A 51 5.26 -8.19 6.84
C ASN A 51 5.68 -7.06 5.89
N SER A 52 4.76 -6.42 5.18
CA SER A 52 5.06 -5.28 4.30
C SER A 52 4.74 -3.95 4.97
N TRP A 53 3.47 -3.58 4.99
CA TRP A 53 3.01 -2.31 5.52
C TRP A 53 3.07 -2.23 7.06
N GLY A 54 2.95 -3.36 7.76
CA GLY A 54 3.10 -3.42 9.22
C GLY A 54 4.53 -3.06 9.65
N LEU A 55 5.54 -3.63 9.00
CA LEU A 55 6.95 -3.28 9.26
C LEU A 55 7.27 -1.84 8.88
N LEU A 56 6.72 -1.33 7.75
CA LEU A 56 6.92 0.05 7.34
C LEU A 56 6.38 1.05 8.38
N THR A 57 5.15 0.85 8.83
CA THR A 57 4.52 1.77 9.79
C THR A 57 5.14 1.66 11.20
N THR A 58 5.87 0.58 11.48
CA THR A 58 6.70 0.44 12.69
C THR A 58 7.95 1.33 12.64
N TYR A 59 8.33 1.81 11.46
CA TYR A 59 9.59 2.56 11.28
C TYR A 59 9.71 3.76 12.21
N GLY A 60 8.63 4.43 12.58
CA GLY A 60 8.67 5.54 13.53
C GLY A 60 9.31 5.18 14.88
N ALA A 61 9.12 3.94 15.37
CA ALA A 61 9.78 3.47 16.59
C ALA A 61 11.27 3.16 16.37
N PHE A 62 11.63 2.64 15.19
CA PHE A 62 13.04 2.46 14.81
C PHE A 62 13.73 3.80 14.60
N GLN A 63 13.07 4.76 13.95
CA GLN A 63 13.62 6.09 13.71
C GLN A 63 13.98 6.80 15.01
N GLU A 64 13.11 6.75 16.02
CA GLU A 64 13.39 7.36 17.33
C GLU A 64 14.63 6.71 17.97
N TYR A 65 14.76 5.39 17.92
CA TYR A 65 15.93 4.67 18.42
C TYR A 65 17.20 5.00 17.64
N TYR A 66 17.13 5.11 16.31
CA TYR A 66 18.26 5.49 15.48
C TYR A 66 18.74 6.90 15.77
N GLN A 67 17.81 7.84 15.94
CA GLN A 67 18.12 9.24 16.26
C GLN A 67 18.78 9.40 17.65
N THR A 68 18.37 8.59 18.63
CA THR A 68 18.80 8.77 20.03
C THR A 68 19.96 7.88 20.43
N VAL A 69 20.18 6.74 19.77
CA VAL A 69 21.15 5.71 20.22
C VAL A 69 22.08 5.26 19.09
N LEU A 70 21.54 4.64 18.03
CA LEU A 70 22.39 3.92 17.05
C LEU A 70 23.11 4.87 16.07
N LEU A 71 22.42 5.91 15.61
CA LEU A 71 22.88 6.85 14.56
C LEU A 71 22.76 8.29 15.05
N SER A 72 23.08 8.53 16.32
CA SER A 72 22.93 9.85 16.97
C SER A 72 23.76 10.96 16.35
N ASN A 73 24.78 10.63 15.56
CA ASN A 73 25.60 11.58 14.80
C ASN A 73 24.99 11.98 13.44
N GLU A 74 23.94 11.30 13.00
CA GLU A 74 23.29 11.55 11.73
C GLU A 74 22.09 12.49 11.88
N THR A 75 21.80 13.28 10.84
CA THR A 75 20.66 14.20 10.88
C THR A 75 19.33 13.44 10.81
N PRO A 76 18.23 13.98 11.39
CA PRO A 76 16.89 13.39 11.27
C PRO A 76 16.46 13.18 9.80
N SER A 77 16.88 14.07 8.89
CA SER A 77 16.64 13.94 7.45
C SER A 77 17.35 12.72 6.87
N THR A 78 18.65 12.53 7.20
CA THR A 78 19.46 11.37 6.76
C THR A 78 18.81 10.06 7.22
N ILE A 79 18.41 9.97 8.47
CA ILE A 79 17.80 8.76 9.04
C ILE A 79 16.44 8.47 8.37
N SER A 80 15.64 9.50 8.08
CA SER A 80 14.31 9.33 7.47
C SER A 80 14.35 8.67 6.08
N TRP A 81 15.47 8.78 5.34
CA TRP A 81 15.60 8.12 4.04
C TRP A 81 15.40 6.61 4.11
N VAL A 82 15.77 5.97 5.22
CA VAL A 82 15.59 4.52 5.39
C VAL A 82 14.09 4.14 5.26
N GLY A 83 13.24 4.78 6.04
CA GLY A 83 11.78 4.53 5.99
C GLY A 83 11.14 5.01 4.70
N SER A 84 11.62 6.13 4.14
CA SER A 84 11.11 6.68 2.87
C SER A 84 11.39 5.76 1.70
N ILE A 85 12.59 5.22 1.60
CA ILE A 85 12.97 4.24 0.58
C ILE A 85 12.15 2.96 0.75
N GLN A 86 12.03 2.45 1.98
CA GLN A 86 11.19 1.29 2.26
C GLN A 86 9.74 1.52 1.80
N GLY A 87 9.14 2.67 2.15
CA GLY A 87 7.77 3.03 1.80
C GLY A 87 7.55 3.23 0.30
N THR A 88 8.56 3.72 -0.41
CA THR A 88 8.52 3.95 -1.86
C THR A 88 8.67 2.65 -2.64
N LEU A 89 9.57 1.76 -2.20
CA LEU A 89 9.83 0.51 -2.91
C LEU A 89 8.66 -0.46 -2.86
N ILE A 90 7.84 -0.44 -1.80
CA ILE A 90 6.67 -1.32 -1.71
C ILE A 90 5.72 -1.13 -2.92
N PRO A 91 5.17 0.05 -3.20
CA PRO A 91 4.28 0.24 -4.34
C PRO A 91 5.01 0.26 -5.69
N LEU A 92 6.24 0.78 -5.75
CA LEU A 92 7.00 0.89 -7.00
C LEU A 92 7.44 -0.50 -7.54
N VAL A 93 8.01 -1.34 -6.67
CA VAL A 93 8.35 -2.72 -7.03
C VAL A 93 7.07 -3.54 -7.25
N GLY A 94 6.02 -3.27 -6.46
CA GLY A 94 4.70 -3.87 -6.65
C GLY A 94 4.13 -3.63 -8.05
N LEU A 95 4.28 -2.43 -8.61
CA LEU A 95 3.89 -2.14 -10.00
C LEU A 95 4.60 -3.08 -10.99
N ALA A 96 5.90 -3.29 -10.83
CA ALA A 96 6.69 -4.15 -11.72
C ALA A 96 6.33 -5.65 -11.57
N THR A 97 5.87 -6.08 -10.38
CA THR A 97 5.51 -7.50 -10.14
C THR A 97 4.14 -7.87 -10.69
N GLY A 98 3.24 -6.91 -10.92
CA GLY A 98 1.89 -7.17 -11.46
C GLY A 98 1.89 -8.00 -12.76
N PRO A 99 2.55 -7.56 -13.83
CA PRO A 99 2.68 -8.33 -15.08
C PRO A 99 3.34 -9.69 -14.91
N LEU A 100 4.30 -9.82 -13.98
CA LEU A 100 4.96 -11.09 -13.72
C LEU A 100 4.00 -12.12 -13.10
N VAL A 101 3.06 -11.66 -12.27
CA VAL A 101 1.99 -12.53 -11.74
C VAL A 101 1.09 -13.02 -12.86
N ASP A 102 0.74 -12.14 -13.81
CA ASP A 102 -0.13 -12.50 -14.95
C ASP A 102 0.52 -13.58 -15.84
N VAL A 103 1.84 -13.56 -16.00
CA VAL A 103 2.59 -14.60 -16.73
C VAL A 103 2.78 -15.90 -15.94
N GLY A 104 2.36 -15.92 -14.66
CA GLY A 104 2.38 -17.13 -13.83
C GLY A 104 3.55 -17.24 -12.84
N TYR A 105 4.36 -16.19 -12.65
CA TYR A 105 5.48 -16.18 -11.70
C TYR A 105 5.04 -15.92 -10.24
N LEU A 106 3.80 -16.28 -9.86
CA LEU A 106 3.28 -16.07 -8.49
C LEU A 106 4.19 -16.68 -7.42
N ARG A 107 4.54 -17.97 -7.57
CA ARG A 107 5.33 -18.72 -6.56
C ARG A 107 6.72 -18.11 -6.31
N PRO A 108 7.56 -17.91 -7.35
CA PRO A 108 8.88 -17.33 -7.14
C PRO A 108 8.82 -15.92 -6.56
N LEU A 109 7.81 -15.12 -6.91
CA LEU A 109 7.65 -13.77 -6.35
C LEU A 109 7.34 -13.83 -4.84
N ILE A 110 6.38 -14.67 -4.41
CA ILE A 110 6.06 -14.81 -2.98
C ILE A 110 7.27 -15.32 -2.19
N LEU A 111 8.00 -16.32 -2.71
CA LEU A 111 9.18 -16.86 -2.05
C LEU A 111 10.32 -15.83 -1.97
N ALA A 112 10.64 -15.15 -3.07
CA ALA A 112 11.70 -14.16 -3.12
C ALA A 112 11.38 -12.94 -2.25
N GLY A 113 10.14 -12.43 -2.30
CA GLY A 113 9.71 -11.30 -1.47
C GLY A 113 9.72 -11.64 0.01
N SER A 114 9.24 -12.81 0.40
CA SER A 114 9.29 -13.30 1.79
C SER A 114 10.72 -13.47 2.28
N PHE A 115 11.58 -14.07 1.46
CA PHE A 115 13.01 -14.22 1.78
C PHE A 115 13.69 -12.88 1.98
N LEU A 116 13.54 -11.94 1.05
CA LEU A 116 14.15 -10.61 1.16
C LEU A 116 13.67 -9.84 2.39
N THR A 117 12.39 -9.92 2.74
CA THR A 117 11.87 -9.25 3.95
C THR A 117 12.52 -9.80 5.21
N VAL A 118 12.56 -11.13 5.37
CA VAL A 118 13.17 -11.78 6.55
C VAL A 118 14.66 -11.56 6.57
N PHE A 119 15.35 -11.73 5.44
CA PHE A 119 16.78 -11.49 5.31
C PHE A 119 17.13 -10.04 5.67
N GLY A 120 16.37 -9.06 5.15
CA GLY A 120 16.57 -7.65 5.46
C GLY A 120 16.43 -7.36 6.95
N MET A 121 15.43 -7.95 7.64
CA MET A 121 15.29 -7.83 9.11
C MET A 121 16.47 -8.45 9.86
N MET A 122 16.94 -9.62 9.44
CA MET A 122 18.12 -10.26 10.06
C MET A 122 19.38 -9.41 9.86
N MET A 123 19.59 -8.85 8.67
CA MET A 123 20.71 -7.94 8.39
C MET A 123 20.60 -6.63 9.16
N THR A 124 19.38 -6.07 9.31
CA THR A 124 19.15 -4.88 10.14
C THR A 124 19.57 -5.15 11.60
N SER A 125 19.38 -6.36 12.11
CA SER A 125 19.82 -6.73 13.47
C SER A 125 21.33 -6.68 13.69
N LEU A 126 22.12 -6.74 12.63
CA LEU A 126 23.59 -6.70 12.65
C LEU A 126 24.14 -5.31 12.27
N ALA A 127 23.28 -4.41 11.85
CA ALA A 127 23.69 -3.09 11.36
C ALA A 127 24.18 -2.21 12.51
N THR A 128 25.31 -1.55 12.28
CA THR A 128 25.96 -0.61 13.22
C THR A 128 26.17 0.78 12.59
N SER A 129 25.92 0.92 11.29
CA SER A 129 26.14 2.15 10.53
C SER A 129 24.96 2.47 9.61
N TYR A 130 24.83 3.73 9.23
CA TYR A 130 23.72 4.23 8.41
C TYR A 130 23.53 3.45 7.11
N TYR A 131 24.60 3.23 6.32
CA TYR A 131 24.48 2.53 5.03
C TYR A 131 24.01 1.08 5.19
N GLN A 132 24.38 0.40 6.29
CA GLN A 132 23.93 -0.96 6.57
C GLN A 132 22.42 -1.00 6.87
N VAL A 133 21.95 -0.06 7.72
CA VAL A 133 20.50 0.08 8.00
C VAL A 133 19.74 0.43 6.72
N LEU A 134 20.27 1.35 5.90
CA LEU A 134 19.65 1.76 4.65
C LEU A 134 19.50 0.59 3.67
N LEU A 135 20.55 -0.20 3.47
CA LEU A 135 20.52 -1.36 2.57
C LEU A 135 19.65 -2.48 3.11
N ALA A 136 19.75 -2.79 4.42
CA ALA A 136 19.02 -3.89 5.02
C ALA A 136 17.53 -3.56 5.20
N GLN A 137 17.21 -2.48 5.89
CA GLN A 137 15.83 -2.11 6.19
C GLN A 137 15.18 -1.33 5.05
N GLY A 138 15.86 -0.33 4.50
CA GLY A 138 15.31 0.49 3.41
C GLY A 138 15.10 -0.34 2.14
N PHE A 139 16.19 -0.89 1.60
CA PHE A 139 16.14 -1.59 0.30
C PHE A 139 15.63 -3.04 0.44
N CYS A 140 16.26 -3.91 1.23
CA CYS A 140 15.86 -5.32 1.26
C CYS A 140 14.44 -5.52 1.76
N VAL A 141 14.05 -4.93 2.90
CA VAL A 141 12.69 -5.07 3.43
C VAL A 141 11.68 -4.38 2.52
N GLY A 142 12.00 -3.19 1.97
CA GLY A 142 11.14 -2.47 1.03
C GLY A 142 10.87 -3.25 -0.27
N MET A 143 11.92 -3.77 -0.90
CA MET A 143 11.80 -4.62 -2.10
C MET A 143 11.04 -5.92 -1.78
N GLY A 144 11.38 -6.60 -0.68
CA GLY A 144 10.73 -7.83 -0.25
C GLY A 144 9.23 -7.62 -0.05
N GLY A 145 8.85 -6.54 0.64
CA GLY A 145 7.45 -6.13 0.79
C GLY A 145 6.75 -5.90 -0.55
N GLY A 146 7.37 -5.15 -1.46
CA GLY A 146 6.81 -4.86 -2.79
C GLY A 146 6.64 -6.11 -3.66
N ILE A 147 7.63 -7.00 -3.66
CA ILE A 147 7.60 -8.25 -4.44
C ILE A 147 6.47 -9.18 -3.98
N SER A 148 6.15 -9.23 -2.68
CA SER A 148 5.11 -10.13 -2.14
C SER A 148 3.72 -9.51 -2.07
N TYR A 149 3.61 -8.18 -1.95
CA TYR A 149 2.35 -7.46 -1.70
C TYR A 149 1.33 -7.57 -2.85
N ILE A 150 1.74 -7.21 -4.08
CA ILE A 150 0.85 -7.24 -5.25
C ILE A 150 0.42 -8.66 -5.62
N PRO A 151 1.32 -9.68 -5.64
CA PRO A 151 0.91 -11.07 -5.85
C PRO A 151 -0.16 -11.54 -4.88
N ALA A 152 -0.03 -11.23 -3.59
CA ALA A 152 -1.04 -11.58 -2.59
C ALA A 152 -2.40 -10.92 -2.87
N LEU A 153 -2.41 -9.62 -3.22
CA LEU A 153 -3.62 -8.90 -3.61
C LEU A 153 -4.31 -9.48 -4.86
N VAL A 154 -3.54 -9.88 -5.86
CA VAL A 154 -4.08 -10.50 -7.08
C VAL A 154 -4.77 -11.81 -6.75
N VAL A 155 -4.17 -12.67 -5.92
CA VAL A 155 -4.78 -13.95 -5.52
C VAL A 155 -6.07 -13.73 -4.73
N ILE A 156 -6.10 -12.79 -3.77
CA ILE A 156 -7.32 -12.44 -3.03
C ILE A 156 -8.39 -11.94 -4.01
N SER A 157 -8.01 -11.02 -4.89
CA SER A 157 -8.92 -10.42 -5.86
C SER A 157 -9.53 -11.43 -6.84
N ALA A 158 -8.78 -12.46 -7.22
CA ALA A 158 -9.25 -13.55 -8.07
C ALA A 158 -10.17 -14.53 -7.33
N SER A 159 -10.05 -14.64 -6.00
CA SER A 159 -10.82 -15.57 -5.17
C SER A 159 -12.23 -15.09 -4.82
N PHE A 160 -12.54 -13.81 -5.04
CA PHE A 160 -13.84 -13.21 -4.70
C PHE A 160 -14.37 -12.34 -5.84
N THR A 161 -15.70 -12.31 -6.00
CA THR A 161 -16.40 -11.40 -6.90
C THR A 161 -17.09 -10.27 -6.13
N THR A 162 -18.24 -10.50 -5.53
CA THR A 162 -19.01 -9.49 -4.79
C THR A 162 -18.41 -9.15 -3.42
N LYS A 163 -17.78 -10.12 -2.74
CA LYS A 163 -17.15 -9.92 -1.42
C LYS A 163 -15.68 -9.44 -1.49
N ARG A 164 -15.18 -9.14 -2.69
CA ARG A 164 -13.78 -8.71 -2.93
C ARG A 164 -13.35 -7.51 -2.07
N PRO A 165 -14.13 -6.42 -1.91
CA PRO A 165 -13.74 -5.29 -1.06
C PRO A 165 -13.56 -5.70 0.40
N ILE A 166 -14.47 -6.53 0.93
CA ILE A 166 -14.40 -7.04 2.31
C ILE A 166 -13.16 -7.92 2.50
N ALA A 167 -12.88 -8.82 1.55
CA ALA A 167 -11.72 -9.71 1.60
C ALA A 167 -10.40 -8.94 1.62
N ILE A 168 -10.26 -7.92 0.75
CA ILE A 168 -9.08 -7.03 0.74
C ILE A 168 -9.01 -6.20 2.03
N GLY A 169 -10.15 -5.71 2.52
CA GLY A 169 -10.23 -5.00 3.80
C GLY A 169 -9.74 -5.86 4.95
N CYS A 170 -10.22 -7.09 5.08
CA CYS A 170 -9.77 -8.04 6.11
C CYS A 170 -8.26 -8.33 6.02
N ALA A 171 -7.74 -8.55 4.81
CA ALA A 171 -6.31 -8.73 4.63
C ALA A 171 -5.50 -7.48 5.05
N SER A 172 -5.99 -6.29 4.71
CA SER A 172 -5.30 -5.02 5.01
C SER A 172 -5.23 -4.68 6.50
N ILE A 173 -6.11 -5.25 7.34
CA ILE A 173 -6.04 -5.12 8.80
C ILE A 173 -4.69 -5.65 9.32
N GLY A 174 -4.09 -6.63 8.61
CA GLY A 174 -2.76 -7.15 8.94
C GLY A 174 -1.71 -6.06 9.10
N SER A 175 -1.73 -5.02 8.26
CA SER A 175 -0.78 -3.91 8.39
C SER A 175 -0.95 -3.13 9.69
N SER A 176 -2.18 -2.90 10.15
CA SER A 176 -2.43 -2.22 11.43
C SER A 176 -2.06 -3.12 12.62
N VAL A 177 -2.32 -4.42 12.53
CA VAL A 177 -1.92 -5.39 13.58
C VAL A 177 -0.40 -5.41 13.72
N GLY A 178 0.35 -5.50 12.62
CA GLY A 178 1.81 -5.42 12.64
C GLY A 178 2.31 -4.09 13.21
N ALA A 179 1.69 -2.98 12.79
CA ALA A 179 2.03 -1.64 13.23
C ALA A 179 1.71 -1.36 14.73
N VAL A 180 0.90 -2.17 15.37
CA VAL A 180 0.67 -2.13 16.83
C VAL A 180 1.64 -3.07 17.53
N ILE A 181 1.75 -4.32 17.08
CA ILE A 181 2.51 -5.36 17.77
C ILE A 181 4.02 -5.09 17.70
N PHE A 182 4.57 -4.78 16.54
CA PHE A 182 6.02 -4.66 16.36
C PHE A 182 6.65 -3.48 17.13
N PRO A 183 6.07 -2.26 17.18
CA PRO A 183 6.63 -1.19 18.01
C PRO A 183 6.59 -1.54 19.50
N ILE A 184 5.51 -2.16 19.99
CA ILE A 184 5.38 -2.59 21.38
C ILE A 184 6.45 -3.65 21.70
N MET A 185 6.61 -4.65 20.82
CA MET A 185 7.66 -5.68 20.97
C MET A 185 9.05 -5.05 21.00
N PHE A 186 9.35 -4.17 20.03
CA PHE A 186 10.63 -3.50 19.96
C PHE A 186 10.93 -2.75 21.25
N ARG A 187 9.96 -1.97 21.73
CA ARG A 187 10.09 -1.19 22.98
C ARG A 187 10.31 -2.05 24.22
N GLN A 188 9.61 -3.20 24.32
CA GLN A 188 9.69 -4.06 25.49
C GLN A 188 10.96 -4.95 25.49
N LEU A 189 11.41 -5.35 24.32
CA LEU A 189 12.54 -6.27 24.17
C LEU A 189 13.88 -5.54 24.11
N GLN A 190 13.96 -4.39 23.45
CA GLN A 190 15.21 -3.66 23.24
C GLN A 190 15.97 -3.34 24.54
N PRO A 191 15.37 -2.89 25.66
CA PRO A 191 16.08 -2.65 26.90
C PRO A 191 16.53 -3.93 27.61
N LYS A 192 15.87 -5.07 27.37
CA LYS A 192 16.11 -6.34 28.08
C LYS A 192 17.15 -7.20 27.37
N ILE A 193 17.10 -7.28 26.04
CA ILE A 193 17.92 -8.19 25.23
C ILE A 193 18.76 -7.46 24.17
N GLY A 194 18.72 -6.12 24.17
CA GLY A 194 19.46 -5.29 23.23
C GLY A 194 18.81 -5.20 21.84
N PHE A 195 19.27 -4.24 21.05
CA PHE A 195 18.78 -3.97 19.69
C PHE A 195 18.87 -5.20 18.76
N PRO A 196 20.00 -5.95 18.67
CA PRO A 196 20.11 -7.06 17.74
C PRO A 196 19.04 -8.13 17.97
N TRP A 197 18.82 -8.53 19.23
CA TRP A 197 17.87 -9.57 19.55
C TRP A 197 16.41 -9.11 19.50
N ALA A 198 16.13 -7.83 19.80
CA ALA A 198 14.80 -7.27 19.61
C ALA A 198 14.38 -7.29 18.13
N VAL A 199 15.30 -6.91 17.21
CA VAL A 199 15.05 -6.95 15.77
C VAL A 199 14.93 -8.37 15.25
N ARG A 200 15.79 -9.32 15.72
CA ARG A 200 15.68 -10.75 15.38
C ARG A 200 14.36 -11.35 15.82
N SER A 201 13.85 -10.98 16.99
CA SER A 201 12.55 -11.47 17.48
C SER A 201 11.42 -11.05 16.53
N ILE A 202 11.42 -9.80 16.04
CA ILE A 202 10.49 -9.33 14.99
C ILE A 202 10.73 -10.12 13.70
N GLY A 203 11.99 -10.34 13.30
CA GLY A 203 12.36 -11.11 12.12
C GLY A 203 11.88 -12.58 12.18
N PHE A 204 11.91 -13.23 13.35
CA PHE A 204 11.37 -14.60 13.52
C PHE A 204 9.84 -14.63 13.39
N ILE A 205 9.12 -13.63 13.91
CA ILE A 205 7.69 -13.54 13.68
C ILE A 205 7.41 -13.30 12.19
N SER A 206 8.18 -12.42 11.55
CA SER A 206 8.07 -12.19 10.10
C SER A 206 8.33 -13.46 9.30
N LEU A 207 9.31 -14.30 9.72
CA LEU A 207 9.57 -15.60 9.11
C LEU A 207 8.38 -16.55 9.29
N PHE A 208 7.80 -16.63 10.48
CA PHE A 208 6.64 -17.49 10.74
C PHE A 208 5.44 -17.08 9.85
N LEU A 209 5.14 -15.78 9.76
CA LEU A 209 4.08 -15.26 8.89
C LEU A 209 4.39 -15.48 7.40
N ALA A 210 5.66 -15.36 7.00
CA ALA A 210 6.12 -15.66 5.65
C ALA A 210 5.93 -17.14 5.30
N ILE A 211 6.20 -18.06 6.20
CA ILE A 211 5.97 -19.50 6.01
C ILE A 211 4.47 -19.76 5.79
N ILE A 212 3.59 -19.17 6.61
CA ILE A 212 2.13 -19.32 6.44
C ILE A 212 1.70 -18.84 5.04
N SER A 213 2.13 -17.62 4.64
CA SER A 213 1.76 -17.08 3.33
C SER A 213 2.35 -17.91 2.18
N CYS A 214 3.59 -18.37 2.27
CA CYS A 214 4.20 -19.24 1.26
C CYS A 214 3.47 -20.58 1.14
N VAL A 215 3.17 -21.25 2.27
CA VAL A 215 2.45 -22.53 2.26
C VAL A 215 1.08 -22.41 1.62
N ILE A 216 0.36 -21.32 1.85
CA ILE A 216 -1.00 -21.13 1.31
C ILE A 216 -0.93 -20.70 -0.16
N LEU A 217 -0.17 -19.66 -0.50
CA LEU A 217 -0.17 -19.07 -1.84
C LEU A 217 0.58 -19.91 -2.87
N CYS A 218 1.63 -20.64 -2.47
CA CYS A 218 2.38 -21.49 -3.40
C CYS A 218 1.68 -22.82 -3.73
N ARG A 219 0.56 -23.16 -3.08
CA ARG A 219 -0.26 -24.35 -3.44
C ARG A 219 -0.91 -24.19 -4.82
N LYS A 220 -1.24 -22.96 -5.21
CA LYS A 220 -1.92 -22.71 -6.48
C LYS A 220 -0.92 -22.61 -7.63
N PRO A 221 -1.18 -23.26 -8.78
CA PRO A 221 -0.45 -22.97 -9.99
C PRO A 221 -0.68 -21.51 -10.39
N GLY A 222 0.34 -20.82 -10.83
CA GLY A 222 0.18 -19.49 -11.42
C GLY A 222 -0.72 -19.60 -12.65
N GLN A 223 -1.84 -18.87 -12.68
CA GLN A 223 -2.65 -18.77 -13.88
C GLN A 223 -1.84 -17.97 -14.92
N ARG A 224 -1.66 -18.53 -16.10
CA ARG A 224 -1.01 -17.82 -17.20
C ARG A 224 -2.09 -17.09 -17.98
N THR A 225 -2.01 -15.79 -17.94
CA THR A 225 -2.80 -14.89 -18.79
C THR A 225 -1.85 -14.03 -19.61
N HIS A 226 -2.37 -13.23 -20.52
CA HIS A 226 -1.53 -12.22 -21.18
C HIS A 226 -1.05 -11.20 -20.13
N ALA A 227 0.28 -10.92 -20.14
CA ALA A 227 0.85 -9.90 -19.28
C ALA A 227 0.19 -8.55 -19.58
N ARG A 228 -0.34 -7.90 -18.54
CA ARG A 228 -0.79 -6.51 -18.66
C ARG A 228 0.39 -5.60 -18.99
N SER A 229 0.13 -4.50 -19.69
CA SER A 229 1.15 -3.47 -19.89
C SER A 229 1.56 -2.85 -18.55
N LEU A 230 2.86 -2.61 -18.34
CA LEU A 230 3.37 -1.92 -17.16
C LEU A 230 2.85 -0.48 -17.05
N ILE A 231 2.75 0.20 -18.20
CA ILE A 231 2.40 1.61 -18.28
C ILE A 231 1.32 1.77 -19.34
N ASP A 232 0.25 2.47 -18.98
CA ASP A 232 -0.75 3.01 -19.89
C ASP A 232 -0.39 4.46 -20.18
N TRP A 233 0.23 4.70 -21.34
CA TRP A 233 0.67 6.03 -21.76
C TRP A 233 -0.53 6.99 -21.99
N SER A 234 -1.73 6.47 -22.24
CA SER A 234 -2.92 7.29 -22.40
C SER A 234 -3.31 7.97 -21.09
N ALA A 235 -3.10 7.32 -19.96
CA ALA A 235 -3.40 7.84 -18.62
C ALA A 235 -2.67 9.16 -18.31
N PHE A 236 -1.44 9.35 -18.83
CA PHE A 236 -0.70 10.61 -18.67
C PHE A 236 -1.33 11.79 -19.39
N ARG A 237 -2.17 11.53 -20.40
CA ARG A 237 -2.89 12.57 -21.15
C ARG A 237 -4.28 12.87 -20.57
N GLU A 238 -4.73 12.10 -19.60
CA GLU A 238 -6.02 12.25 -18.94
C GLU A 238 -5.89 13.16 -17.70
N PRO A 239 -6.39 14.43 -17.76
CA PRO A 239 -6.22 15.38 -16.66
C PRO A 239 -6.81 14.87 -15.34
N SER A 240 -7.95 14.16 -15.38
CA SER A 240 -8.60 13.62 -14.19
C SER A 240 -7.72 12.60 -13.47
N PHE A 241 -7.08 11.69 -14.22
CA PHE A 241 -6.17 10.68 -13.66
C PHE A 241 -4.90 11.32 -13.09
N MET A 242 -4.31 12.25 -13.82
CA MET A 242 -3.07 12.94 -13.39
C MET A 242 -3.30 13.82 -12.18
N MET A 243 -4.37 14.63 -12.15
CA MET A 243 -4.70 15.46 -10.99
C MET A 243 -5.00 14.60 -9.74
N PHE A 244 -5.69 13.47 -9.93
CA PHE A 244 -5.94 12.52 -8.85
C PHE A 244 -4.64 11.91 -8.32
N SER A 245 -3.75 11.45 -9.20
CA SER A 245 -2.44 10.89 -8.82
C SER A 245 -1.53 11.91 -8.14
N LEU A 246 -1.50 13.16 -8.63
CA LEU A 246 -0.76 14.27 -8.01
C LEU A 246 -1.36 14.65 -6.65
N SER A 247 -2.69 14.65 -6.51
CA SER A 247 -3.34 14.81 -5.21
C SER A 247 -2.83 13.78 -4.20
N LEU A 248 -2.79 12.50 -4.60
CA LEU A 248 -2.27 11.44 -3.74
C LEU A 248 -0.76 11.58 -3.49
N THR A 249 0.01 12.13 -4.42
CA THR A 249 1.42 12.47 -4.18
C THR A 249 1.55 13.51 -3.07
N CYS A 250 0.71 14.55 -3.09
CA CYS A 250 0.67 15.55 -2.01
C CYS A 250 0.22 14.92 -0.68
N VAL A 251 -0.76 14.00 -0.71
CA VAL A 251 -1.15 13.23 0.49
C VAL A 251 0.05 12.44 1.02
N MET A 252 0.78 11.72 0.17
CA MET A 252 1.93 10.91 0.60
C MET A 252 3.12 11.73 1.07
N LEU A 253 3.32 12.95 0.57
CA LEU A 253 4.32 13.91 1.09
C LEU A 253 4.06 14.23 2.57
N ALA A 254 2.80 14.28 2.99
CA ALA A 254 2.41 14.62 4.36
C ALA A 254 2.15 13.38 5.24
N TYR A 255 1.74 12.25 4.65
CA TYR A 255 1.19 11.09 5.35
C TYR A 255 2.14 10.48 6.37
N TYR A 256 3.41 10.27 6.00
CA TYR A 256 4.39 9.64 6.88
C TYR A 256 5.03 10.61 7.88
N VAL A 257 4.85 11.93 7.72
CA VAL A 257 5.44 12.92 8.64
C VAL A 257 5.00 12.67 10.09
N PRO A 258 3.70 12.64 10.41
CA PRO A 258 3.30 12.33 11.79
C PRO A 258 3.65 10.90 12.20
N ILE A 259 3.54 9.91 11.31
CA ILE A 259 3.82 8.51 11.66
C ILE A 259 5.27 8.31 12.09
N PHE A 260 6.23 8.99 11.45
CA PHE A 260 7.65 8.83 11.75
C PHE A 260 8.10 9.74 12.93
N TYR A 261 7.46 10.89 13.10
CA TYR A 261 7.88 11.86 14.11
C TYR A 261 6.98 11.91 15.35
N ILE A 262 5.88 11.12 15.41
CA ILE A 262 4.94 11.14 16.54
C ILE A 262 5.59 10.78 17.87
N ALA A 263 6.48 9.77 17.89
CA ALA A 263 7.19 9.37 19.10
C ALA A 263 8.16 10.45 19.57
N SER A 264 8.93 11.04 18.64
CA SER A 264 9.85 12.14 18.93
C SER A 264 9.12 13.38 19.44
N TYR A 265 8.00 13.77 18.79
CA TYR A 265 7.17 14.89 19.23
C TYR A 265 6.57 14.67 20.63
N ALA A 266 6.02 13.48 20.88
CA ALA A 266 5.48 13.12 22.19
C ALA A 266 6.51 13.25 23.31
N ARG A 267 7.77 12.88 23.02
CA ARG A 267 8.87 12.93 23.99
C ARG A 267 9.40 14.35 24.20
N THR A 268 9.63 15.09 23.11
CA THR A 268 10.36 16.39 23.17
C THR A 268 9.44 17.59 23.41
N VAL A 269 8.20 17.59 22.87
CA VAL A 269 7.25 18.71 22.99
C VAL A 269 6.20 18.44 24.05
N VAL A 270 5.60 17.24 24.06
CA VAL A 270 4.55 16.89 25.01
C VAL A 270 5.13 16.43 26.35
N HIS A 271 6.45 16.13 26.40
CA HIS A 271 7.17 15.65 27.58
C HIS A 271 6.56 14.39 28.22
N THR A 272 6.05 13.49 27.38
CA THR A 272 5.52 12.20 27.85
C THR A 272 6.64 11.25 28.24
N SER A 273 6.33 10.27 29.09
CA SER A 273 7.28 9.18 29.34
C SER A 273 7.66 8.46 28.06
N THR A 274 8.83 7.84 28.07
CA THR A 274 9.32 7.08 26.87
C THR A 274 8.34 6.00 26.46
N ASP A 275 7.66 5.34 27.41
CA ASP A 275 6.65 4.31 27.09
C ASP A 275 5.44 4.89 26.38
N ILE A 276 4.89 6.01 26.86
CA ILE A 276 3.75 6.67 26.24
C ILE A 276 4.11 7.15 24.84
N SER A 277 5.31 7.67 24.62
CA SER A 277 5.77 8.13 23.30
C SER A 277 5.73 7.00 22.26
N PHE A 278 6.18 5.80 22.62
CA PHE A 278 6.10 4.63 21.72
C PHE A 278 4.67 4.12 21.53
N TYR A 279 3.83 4.17 22.59
CA TYR A 279 2.43 3.78 22.46
C TYR A 279 1.63 4.72 21.54
N MET A 280 2.06 5.96 21.33
CA MET A 280 1.44 6.85 20.34
C MET A 280 1.47 6.27 18.92
N VAL A 281 2.56 5.61 18.53
CA VAL A 281 2.63 4.90 17.23
C VAL A 281 1.58 3.79 17.17
N ALA A 282 1.43 3.02 18.24
CA ALA A 282 0.43 1.95 18.33
C ALA A 282 -1.01 2.50 18.32
N ILE A 283 -1.27 3.62 18.98
CA ILE A 283 -2.58 4.29 19.02
C ILE A 283 -2.98 4.75 17.63
N VAL A 284 -2.11 5.45 16.89
CA VAL A 284 -2.39 5.89 15.51
C VAL A 284 -2.70 4.70 14.60
N ASN A 285 -1.91 3.65 14.68
CA ASN A 285 -2.12 2.48 13.83
C ASN A 285 -3.34 1.65 14.25
N GLY A 286 -3.63 1.56 15.55
CA GLY A 286 -4.83 0.90 16.07
C GLY A 286 -6.12 1.62 15.62
N THR A 287 -6.15 2.95 15.71
CA THR A 287 -7.31 3.75 15.25
C THR A 287 -7.42 3.79 13.72
N SER A 288 -6.32 3.57 12.98
CA SER A 288 -6.37 3.45 11.51
C SER A 288 -7.21 2.27 11.01
N VAL A 289 -7.41 1.24 11.84
CA VAL A 289 -8.34 0.13 11.52
C VAL A 289 -9.76 0.66 11.27
N ILE A 290 -10.20 1.62 12.09
CA ILE A 290 -11.53 2.26 11.93
C ILE A 290 -11.61 2.90 10.54
N GLY A 291 -10.60 3.69 10.16
CA GLY A 291 -10.53 4.34 8.86
C GLY A 291 -10.45 3.39 7.67
N ARG A 292 -9.96 2.17 7.85
CA ARG A 292 -9.92 1.13 6.81
C ARG A 292 -11.26 0.44 6.62
N VAL A 293 -12.07 0.33 7.66
CA VAL A 293 -13.38 -0.36 7.62
C VAL A 293 -14.51 0.60 7.28
N VAL A 294 -14.53 1.78 7.87
CA VAL A 294 -15.62 2.76 7.73
C VAL A 294 -15.93 3.13 6.28
N PRO A 295 -14.97 3.38 5.37
CA PRO A 295 -15.28 3.68 3.97
C PRO A 295 -16.12 2.60 3.29
N TYR A 296 -15.84 1.32 3.56
CA TYR A 296 -16.60 0.21 2.98
C TYR A 296 -18.03 0.13 3.47
N LEU A 297 -18.29 0.53 4.73
CA LEU A 297 -19.64 0.61 5.27
C LEU A 297 -20.40 1.81 4.70
N LEU A 298 -19.71 2.91 4.45
CA LEU A 298 -20.31 4.16 3.95
C LEU A 298 -20.53 4.18 2.43
N VAL A 299 -19.86 3.30 1.66
CA VAL A 299 -19.99 3.24 0.18
C VAL A 299 -21.45 3.04 -0.28
N ALA A 300 -22.29 2.41 0.54
CA ALA A 300 -23.73 2.28 0.25
C ALA A 300 -24.47 3.62 0.22
N TYR A 301 -23.97 4.64 0.95
CA TYR A 301 -24.62 5.92 1.15
C TYR A 301 -23.87 7.08 0.49
N ILE A 302 -22.54 7.01 0.50
CA ILE A 302 -21.65 8.09 0.03
C ILE A 302 -20.68 7.53 -1.03
N LYS A 303 -20.52 8.26 -2.13
CA LYS A 303 -19.57 7.87 -3.19
C LYS A 303 -18.13 7.83 -2.65
N PRO A 304 -17.31 6.85 -3.05
CA PRO A 304 -15.93 6.71 -2.55
C PRO A 304 -15.08 7.98 -2.68
N ILE A 305 -15.23 8.72 -3.77
CA ILE A 305 -14.48 9.97 -3.99
C ILE A 305 -14.91 11.08 -3.00
N GLY A 306 -16.20 11.13 -2.62
CA GLY A 306 -16.69 12.05 -1.59
C GLY A 306 -16.14 11.73 -0.20
N ILE A 307 -16.01 10.43 0.13
CA ILE A 307 -15.38 10.00 1.38
C ILE A 307 -13.90 10.41 1.40
N LEU A 308 -13.19 10.23 0.27
CA LEU A 308 -11.77 10.56 0.20
C LEU A 308 -11.53 12.08 0.30
N ILE A 309 -12.24 12.92 -0.46
CA ILE A 309 -12.02 14.38 -0.39
C ILE A 309 -12.33 14.93 1.00
N PHE A 310 -13.37 14.41 1.66
CA PHE A 310 -13.65 14.74 3.05
C PHE A 310 -12.49 14.33 3.97
N ALA A 311 -11.96 13.11 3.82
CA ALA A 311 -10.85 12.62 4.63
C ALA A 311 -9.56 13.44 4.40
N VAL A 312 -9.27 13.84 3.16
CA VAL A 312 -8.10 14.70 2.85
C VAL A 312 -8.29 16.09 3.46
N ALA A 313 -9.48 16.70 3.37
CA ALA A 313 -9.77 17.99 3.98
C ALA A 313 -9.68 17.93 5.52
N ALA A 314 -10.25 16.89 6.13
CA ALA A 314 -10.16 16.65 7.56
C ALA A 314 -8.70 16.41 7.99
N SER A 315 -7.89 15.76 7.14
CA SER A 315 -6.45 15.56 7.37
C SER A 315 -5.66 16.87 7.31
N ALA A 316 -6.03 17.80 6.43
CA ALA A 316 -5.43 19.14 6.42
C ALA A 316 -5.68 19.86 7.76
N ILE A 317 -6.91 19.78 8.27
CA ILE A 317 -7.27 20.32 9.59
C ILE A 317 -6.46 19.60 10.69
N ALA A 318 -6.32 18.27 10.59
CA ALA A 318 -5.52 17.51 11.55
C ALA A 318 -4.07 18.00 11.61
N MET A 319 -3.43 18.27 10.47
CA MET A 319 -2.05 18.76 10.47
C MET A 319 -1.89 20.12 11.14
N PHE A 320 -2.81 21.06 10.92
CA PHE A 320 -2.76 22.36 11.58
C PHE A 320 -3.16 22.29 13.07
N THR A 321 -4.11 21.43 13.46
CA THR A 321 -4.47 21.24 14.88
C THR A 321 -3.38 20.49 15.65
N TRP A 322 -2.49 19.77 14.98
CA TRP A 322 -1.29 19.19 15.61
C TRP A 322 -0.43 20.27 16.30
N ILE A 323 -0.34 21.48 15.75
CA ILE A 323 0.43 22.59 16.30
C ILE A 323 -0.06 22.94 17.73
N ALA A 324 -1.36 22.87 17.97
CA ALA A 324 -1.97 23.16 19.25
C ALA A 324 -1.97 21.98 20.24
N ALA A 325 -1.63 20.78 19.80
CA ALA A 325 -1.67 19.56 20.59
C ALA A 325 -0.41 19.39 21.46
N THR A 326 -0.16 20.28 22.39
CA THR A 326 1.04 20.30 23.26
C THR A 326 0.85 19.55 24.58
N GLY A 327 -0.39 19.26 25.01
CA GLY A 327 -0.69 18.48 26.21
C GLY A 327 -0.95 17.02 25.90
N THR A 328 -0.62 16.11 26.84
CA THR A 328 -0.73 14.65 26.66
C THR A 328 -2.12 14.21 26.23
N ALA A 329 -3.19 14.67 26.91
CA ALA A 329 -4.57 14.29 26.58
C ALA A 329 -4.97 14.80 25.18
N GLY A 330 -4.69 16.07 24.87
CA GLY A 330 -4.97 16.66 23.55
C GLY A 330 -4.23 15.95 22.44
N PHE A 331 -2.96 15.59 22.66
CA PHE A 331 -2.16 14.86 21.70
C PHE A 331 -2.64 13.42 21.47
N MET A 332 -3.12 12.72 22.51
CA MET A 332 -3.75 11.41 22.35
C MET A 332 -5.03 11.48 21.50
N VAL A 333 -5.90 12.47 21.76
CA VAL A 333 -7.11 12.67 20.96
C VAL A 333 -6.75 12.98 19.50
N TRP A 334 -5.77 13.85 19.29
CA TRP A 334 -5.26 14.15 17.97
C TRP A 334 -4.69 12.90 17.27
N ALA A 335 -3.92 12.08 17.98
CA ALA A 335 -3.35 10.83 17.44
C ALA A 335 -4.46 9.84 17.02
N CYS A 336 -5.53 9.70 17.80
CA CYS A 336 -6.69 8.89 17.43
C CYS A 336 -7.39 9.45 16.18
N TYR A 337 -7.60 10.77 16.12
CA TYR A 337 -8.23 11.44 14.99
C TYR A 337 -7.39 11.25 13.70
N TRP A 338 -6.10 11.58 13.76
CA TRP A 338 -5.19 11.36 12.64
C TRP A 338 -5.14 9.88 12.21
N GLY A 339 -5.05 8.96 13.17
CA GLY A 339 -5.03 7.52 12.88
C GLY A 339 -6.27 7.08 12.10
N ALA A 340 -7.47 7.47 12.51
CA ALA A 340 -8.70 7.15 11.81
C ALA A 340 -8.71 7.70 10.37
N LEU A 341 -8.28 8.94 10.15
CA LEU A 341 -8.18 9.54 8.82
C LEU A 341 -7.14 8.82 7.95
N SER A 342 -5.98 8.49 8.52
CA SER A 342 -4.89 7.82 7.82
C SER A 342 -5.32 6.48 7.19
N GLY A 343 -6.21 5.74 7.85
CA GLY A 343 -6.80 4.52 7.33
C GLY A 343 -7.61 4.74 6.05
N VAL A 344 -8.42 5.82 6.00
CA VAL A 344 -9.20 6.20 4.81
C VAL A 344 -8.30 6.58 3.65
N LEU A 345 -7.24 7.37 3.91
CA LEU A 345 -6.32 7.86 2.88
C LEU A 345 -5.61 6.73 2.11
N VAL A 346 -5.38 5.59 2.76
CA VAL A 346 -4.70 4.43 2.13
C VAL A 346 -5.69 3.50 1.41
N THR A 347 -6.92 3.35 1.91
CA THR A 347 -7.86 2.35 1.38
C THR A 347 -8.80 2.90 0.30
N ALA A 348 -9.30 4.12 0.45
CA ALA A 348 -10.27 4.71 -0.47
C ALA A 348 -9.76 4.89 -1.92
N PRO A 349 -8.50 5.32 -2.17
CA PRO A 349 -8.02 5.57 -3.54
C PRO A 349 -8.12 4.37 -4.47
N THR A 350 -7.88 3.15 -3.96
CA THR A 350 -7.92 1.92 -4.77
C THR A 350 -9.31 1.64 -5.36
N SER A 351 -10.37 2.00 -4.66
CA SER A 351 -11.75 1.82 -5.15
C SER A 351 -12.15 2.90 -6.15
N ILE A 352 -11.56 4.09 -6.08
CA ILE A 352 -11.88 5.25 -6.91
C ILE A 352 -11.34 5.07 -8.33
N VAL A 353 -10.13 4.52 -8.49
CA VAL A 353 -9.52 4.30 -9.81
C VAL A 353 -10.36 3.40 -10.72
N ALA A 354 -11.20 2.53 -10.15
CA ALA A 354 -12.12 1.68 -10.91
C ALA A 354 -13.28 2.46 -11.58
N HIS A 355 -13.44 3.76 -11.30
CA HIS A 355 -14.46 4.58 -11.93
C HIS A 355 -14.10 4.92 -13.39
N PRO A 356 -15.08 4.92 -14.37
CA PRO A 356 -14.81 5.15 -15.79
C PRO A 356 -14.06 6.46 -16.12
N ILE A 357 -14.18 7.49 -15.27
CA ILE A 357 -13.43 8.75 -15.42
C ILE A 357 -11.92 8.57 -15.24
N PHE A 358 -11.49 7.57 -14.45
CA PHE A 358 -10.07 7.29 -14.18
C PHE A 358 -9.57 6.05 -14.92
N CYS A 359 -10.47 5.15 -15.31
CA CYS A 359 -10.16 3.93 -16.03
C CYS A 359 -11.31 3.63 -17.02
N PRO A 360 -11.31 4.26 -18.22
CA PRO A 360 -12.35 4.03 -19.23
C PRO A 360 -12.40 2.57 -19.68
N ASP A 361 -11.24 1.93 -19.83
CA ASP A 361 -11.11 0.52 -20.16
C ASP A 361 -10.69 -0.28 -18.92
N SER A 362 -11.59 -1.13 -18.44
CA SER A 362 -11.38 -1.96 -17.25
C SER A 362 -10.23 -2.97 -17.40
N SER A 363 -9.78 -3.28 -18.62
CA SER A 363 -8.61 -4.13 -18.88
C SER A 363 -7.30 -3.52 -18.31
N PHE A 364 -7.21 -2.19 -18.27
CA PHE A 364 -6.07 -1.46 -17.72
C PHE A 364 -6.18 -1.14 -16.23
N LEU A 365 -7.23 -1.60 -15.54
CA LEU A 365 -7.46 -1.25 -14.13
C LEU A 365 -6.24 -1.56 -13.23
N GLY A 366 -5.65 -2.73 -13.39
CA GLY A 366 -4.46 -3.12 -12.60
C GLY A 366 -3.24 -2.24 -12.90
N THR A 367 -3.04 -1.90 -14.17
CA THR A 367 -1.97 -1.00 -14.61
C THR A 367 -2.16 0.40 -14.03
N ARG A 368 -3.36 0.98 -14.16
CA ARG A 368 -3.67 2.32 -13.64
C ARG A 368 -3.60 2.42 -12.12
N LEU A 369 -4.03 1.36 -11.41
CA LEU A 369 -3.82 1.27 -9.95
C LEU A 369 -2.33 1.28 -9.59
N GLY A 370 -1.52 0.50 -10.30
CA GLY A 370 -0.07 0.49 -10.09
C GLY A 370 0.57 1.83 -10.42
N MET A 371 0.19 2.46 -11.54
CA MET A 371 0.69 3.79 -11.92
C MET A 371 0.33 4.86 -10.89
N MET A 372 -0.92 4.89 -10.42
CA MET A 372 -1.37 5.81 -9.37
C MET A 372 -0.52 5.69 -8.11
N TRP A 373 -0.34 4.48 -7.58
CA TRP A 373 0.49 4.26 -6.39
C TRP A 373 1.98 4.46 -6.66
N GLY A 374 2.47 4.12 -7.87
CA GLY A 374 3.84 4.39 -8.30
C GLY A 374 4.15 5.89 -8.34
N ILE A 375 3.26 6.71 -8.94
CA ILE A 375 3.40 8.17 -8.95
C ILE A 375 3.35 8.72 -7.52
N SER A 376 2.37 8.25 -6.71
CA SER A 376 2.21 8.73 -5.34
C SER A 376 3.38 8.37 -4.43
N SER A 377 4.11 7.28 -4.72
CA SER A 377 5.26 6.83 -3.92
C SER A 377 6.43 7.83 -3.92
N PHE A 378 6.56 8.68 -4.95
CA PHE A 378 7.53 9.77 -4.93
C PHE A 378 7.22 10.80 -3.84
N GLY A 379 5.94 10.96 -3.47
CA GLY A 379 5.56 11.74 -2.29
C GLY A 379 6.07 11.11 -1.00
N SER A 380 5.97 9.79 -0.85
CA SER A 380 6.53 9.07 0.30
C SER A 380 8.04 9.18 0.37
N LEU A 381 8.71 9.15 -0.81
CA LEU A 381 10.17 9.25 -0.90
C LEU A 381 10.68 10.58 -0.37
N ALA A 382 10.06 11.68 -0.76
CA ALA A 382 10.54 13.02 -0.45
C ALA A 382 9.98 13.57 0.88
N GLY A 383 8.76 13.17 1.26
CA GLY A 383 8.01 13.83 2.33
C GLY A 383 8.70 13.81 3.69
N THR A 384 9.14 12.63 4.14
CA THR A 384 9.77 12.50 5.46
C THR A 384 11.20 13.03 5.54
N PRO A 385 12.07 12.92 4.51
CA PRO A 385 13.35 13.62 4.51
C PRO A 385 13.22 15.16 4.50
N ILE A 386 12.23 15.70 3.75
CA ILE A 386 11.95 17.14 3.80
C ILE A 386 11.47 17.52 5.20
N ALA A 387 10.54 16.79 5.79
CA ALA A 387 10.09 17.03 7.16
C ALA A 387 11.25 16.94 8.17
N GLY A 388 12.15 15.96 7.99
CA GLY A 388 13.36 15.81 8.81
C GLY A 388 14.33 16.98 8.73
N ALA A 389 14.43 17.61 7.56
CA ALA A 389 15.23 18.84 7.39
C ALA A 389 14.56 20.08 8.03
N LEU A 390 13.23 20.03 8.23
CA LEU A 390 12.45 21.10 8.83
C LEU A 390 12.28 20.94 10.36
N VAL A 391 12.55 19.74 10.90
CA VAL A 391 12.49 19.45 12.33
C VAL A 391 13.84 19.75 12.98
N ASN A 392 13.80 20.44 14.12
CA ASN A 392 14.97 20.57 15.00
C ASN A 392 14.66 19.86 16.32
N LEU A 393 15.32 18.74 16.58
CA LEU A 393 15.11 17.93 17.78
C LEU A 393 15.76 18.56 19.03
N GLU A 394 16.83 19.35 18.86
CA GLU A 394 17.52 20.02 19.98
C GLU A 394 16.66 21.13 20.58
N THR A 395 16.02 21.93 19.72
CA THR A 395 15.12 23.01 20.12
C THR A 395 13.66 22.59 20.23
N ALA A 396 13.34 21.30 19.96
CA ALA A 396 12.00 20.76 19.89
C ALA A 396 11.06 21.52 18.91
N GLU A 397 11.63 22.06 17.84
CA GLU A 397 10.86 22.80 16.83
C GLU A 397 10.30 21.87 15.74
N PHE A 398 8.99 21.70 15.72
CA PHE A 398 8.28 20.91 14.69
C PHE A 398 7.37 21.76 13.81
N LEU A 399 7.18 23.04 14.13
CA LEU A 399 6.21 23.94 13.46
C LEU A 399 6.37 23.92 11.93
N ARG A 400 7.60 24.01 11.44
CA ARG A 400 7.87 24.04 9.98
C ARG A 400 7.43 22.74 9.29
N ALA A 401 7.66 21.58 9.92
CA ALA A 401 7.24 20.28 9.39
C ALA A 401 5.72 20.10 9.46
N GLN A 402 5.07 20.57 10.52
CA GLN A 402 3.61 20.56 10.67
C GLN A 402 2.93 21.44 9.63
N VAL A 403 3.44 22.66 9.40
CA VAL A 403 2.96 23.58 8.36
C VAL A 403 3.18 22.98 6.96
N PHE A 404 4.36 22.42 6.70
CA PHE A 404 4.63 21.73 5.44
C PHE A 404 3.59 20.62 5.18
N ALA A 405 3.36 19.72 6.14
CA ALA A 405 2.39 18.65 6.01
C ALA A 405 0.96 19.20 5.80
N GLY A 406 0.58 20.25 6.53
CA GLY A 406 -0.70 20.93 6.36
C GLY A 406 -0.88 21.52 4.97
N CYS A 407 0.10 22.24 4.45
CA CYS A 407 0.09 22.83 3.11
C CYS A 407 0.00 21.74 2.01
N MET A 408 0.72 20.62 2.16
CA MET A 408 0.62 19.50 1.22
C MET A 408 -0.79 18.90 1.21
N MET A 409 -1.42 18.71 2.38
CA MET A 409 -2.81 18.25 2.46
C MET A 409 -3.80 19.23 1.84
N VAL A 410 -3.62 20.54 2.03
CA VAL A 410 -4.44 21.56 1.34
C VAL A 410 -4.24 21.48 -0.17
N GLY A 411 -3.00 21.38 -0.65
CA GLY A 411 -2.69 21.17 -2.06
C GLY A 411 -3.38 19.92 -2.64
N ALA A 412 -3.40 18.85 -1.86
CA ALA A 412 -4.11 17.62 -2.23
C ALA A 412 -5.62 17.83 -2.37
N VAL A 413 -6.26 18.58 -1.47
CA VAL A 413 -7.68 18.95 -1.57
C VAL A 413 -7.93 19.72 -2.88
N LEU A 414 -7.14 20.76 -3.16
CA LEU A 414 -7.30 21.59 -4.34
C LEU A 414 -7.18 20.77 -5.64
N LEU A 415 -6.19 19.89 -5.72
CA LEU A 415 -6.01 19.01 -6.88
C LEU A 415 -7.16 17.99 -7.01
N GLN A 416 -7.82 17.61 -5.91
CA GLN A 416 -8.89 16.62 -5.93
C GLN A 416 -10.26 17.22 -6.27
N VAL A 417 -10.44 18.53 -6.17
CA VAL A 417 -11.73 19.20 -6.49
C VAL A 417 -12.18 18.89 -7.93
N TRP A 418 -11.28 19.06 -8.89
CA TRP A 418 -11.60 18.82 -10.30
C TRP A 418 -12.02 17.38 -10.62
N PRO A 419 -11.23 16.33 -10.26
CA PRO A 419 -11.65 14.95 -10.44
C PRO A 419 -12.98 14.63 -9.75
N THR A 420 -13.20 15.15 -8.53
CA THR A 420 -14.45 14.94 -7.79
C THR A 420 -15.64 15.52 -8.54
N PHE A 421 -15.50 16.74 -9.07
CA PHE A 421 -16.55 17.37 -9.89
C PHE A 421 -16.84 16.56 -11.17
N ARG A 422 -15.80 16.10 -11.87
CA ARG A 422 -15.93 15.28 -13.08
C ARG A 422 -16.67 13.97 -12.80
N VAL A 423 -16.35 13.27 -11.70
CA VAL A 423 -17.05 12.05 -11.27
C VAL A 423 -18.51 12.36 -10.93
N ALA A 424 -18.78 13.44 -10.19
CA ALA A 424 -20.13 13.80 -9.81
C ALA A 424 -21.00 14.09 -11.05
N ARG A 425 -20.46 14.83 -12.04
CA ARG A 425 -21.14 15.14 -13.31
C ARG A 425 -21.40 13.89 -14.14
N TYR A 426 -20.39 13.01 -14.29
CA TYR A 426 -20.53 11.76 -15.02
C TYR A 426 -21.66 10.89 -14.46
N ASP A 427 -21.74 10.77 -13.14
CA ASP A 427 -22.76 9.96 -12.48
C ASP A 427 -24.17 10.55 -12.58
N LEU A 428 -24.29 11.88 -12.75
CA LEU A 428 -25.58 12.53 -13.04
C LEU A 428 -26.04 12.27 -14.49
N GLU A 429 -25.09 12.26 -15.43
CA GLU A 429 -25.35 11.98 -16.85
C GLU A 429 -25.62 10.48 -17.11
N HIS A 430 -25.08 9.58 -16.25
CA HIS A 430 -25.21 8.11 -16.37
C HIS A 430 -25.76 7.48 -15.07
N PRO A 431 -27.02 7.73 -14.72
CA PRO A 431 -27.58 7.18 -13.48
C PRO A 431 -27.60 5.64 -13.53
N ARG A 432 -26.96 5.01 -12.54
CA ARG A 432 -26.98 3.55 -12.40
C ARG A 432 -28.44 3.12 -12.18
N LYS A 433 -28.96 2.27 -13.07
CA LYS A 433 -30.22 1.57 -12.81
C LYS A 433 -30.05 0.77 -11.52
N LYS A 434 -30.86 1.10 -10.51
CA LYS A 434 -30.90 0.39 -9.23
C LYS A 434 -31.38 -1.03 -9.42
#